data_66af03a8f07f54fa888700378d5a6743
#
_entry.id   66af03a8f07f54fa888700378d5a6743
#
_cell.length_a   1.000
_cell.length_b   1.000
_cell.length_c   1.000
_cell.angle_alpha   90.00
_cell.angle_beta   90.00
_cell.angle_gamma   90.00
#
_symmetry.space_group_name_H-M   'P 1'
#
loop_
_entity.id
_entity.type
_entity.pdbx_description
1 polymer ?
#
loop_
_entity_poly.entity_id
_entity_poly.type
_entity_poly.pdbx_seq_one_letter_code
_entity_poly.pdbx_strand_id
1 'polypeptide(L)'
;MKNPFIELCGCICLTLLTLAPQPAAAKTAGEVPPADTLRTVFFTDIHVTPGNAQDSLFRIAVAEANASDADLVIFGGDLTNMGSDRELAHVHGLMSQLRKPWFTVPGNHETTWSESGCTTFRRLFGHAGCVATRAKGYLFLGYASGPYMKMADGMIRGEDLAWLERQAAAARPGERIVSLCHYPLNGDLTNRQEVTETLKSVGVTASLYGHYHQLQLRNFDGIAGIPGRALAGKRGEAPGYTLLDFFADSVRIREKPLGMPPVTRYTVCLKDDPQILALPC
;
A
#
# COMPACT_ATOMS: atom_id res chain seq x y z
N MET A 1 -6.40 87.52 -32.83
CA MET A 1 -6.49 87.23 -34.26
C MET A 1 -6.32 85.71 -34.47
N LYS A 2 -7.36 85.11 -35.02
CA LYS A 2 -7.42 83.79 -35.74
C LYS A 2 -6.89 82.55 -35.04
N ASN A 3 -7.78 81.75 -34.44
CA ASN A 3 -7.72 80.30 -34.35
C ASN A 3 -7.77 79.62 -35.73
N PRO A 4 -7.20 78.44 -35.92
CA PRO A 4 -8.01 77.39 -36.53
C PRO A 4 -8.00 76.10 -35.73
N PHE A 5 -9.17 75.55 -35.61
CA PHE A 5 -9.49 74.16 -35.23
C PHE A 5 -8.81 73.19 -36.11
N ILE A 6 -8.24 72.10 -35.52
CA ILE A 6 -7.94 70.91 -36.21
C ILE A 6 -8.78 69.79 -35.58
N GLU A 7 -9.75 69.28 -36.32
CA GLU A 7 -10.55 68.13 -36.01
C GLU A 7 -9.64 66.86 -36.18
N LEU A 8 -9.48 66.11 -35.14
CA LEU A 8 -8.81 64.78 -35.20
C LEU A 8 -9.90 63.70 -35.20
N CYS A 9 -10.16 63.14 -36.37
CA CYS A 9 -11.06 62.04 -36.60
C CYS A 9 -10.40 60.76 -36.04
N GLY A 10 -10.78 60.30 -34.85
CA GLY A 10 -10.28 59.05 -34.27
C GLY A 10 -11.08 57.84 -34.77
N CYS A 11 -10.50 57.09 -35.70
CA CYS A 11 -11.01 55.77 -36.03
C CYS A 11 -10.77 54.80 -34.88
N ILE A 12 -11.83 54.46 -34.14
CA ILE A 12 -11.80 53.36 -33.17
C ILE A 12 -11.90 52.04 -33.96
N CYS A 13 -10.77 51.38 -34.10
CA CYS A 13 -10.71 50.04 -34.67
C CYS A 13 -11.08 49.03 -33.58
N LEU A 14 -12.33 48.56 -33.58
CA LEU A 14 -12.82 47.51 -32.67
C LEU A 14 -12.28 46.17 -33.17
N THR A 15 -11.17 45.70 -32.63
CA THR A 15 -10.69 44.32 -32.82
C THR A 15 -11.56 43.38 -31.99
N LEU A 16 -12.48 42.69 -32.67
CA LEU A 16 -13.17 41.53 -32.12
C LEU A 16 -12.15 40.41 -31.88
N LEU A 17 -11.71 40.24 -30.63
CA LEU A 17 -11.04 39.00 -30.23
C LEU A 17 -12.08 37.87 -30.26
N THR A 18 -12.03 37.04 -31.31
CA THR A 18 -12.72 35.74 -31.29
C THR A 18 -11.98 34.82 -30.33
N LEU A 19 -12.54 34.57 -29.15
CA LEU A 19 -12.12 33.49 -28.29
C LEU A 19 -12.38 32.17 -29.05
N ALA A 20 -11.33 31.53 -29.52
CA ALA A 20 -11.42 30.15 -30.00
C ALA A 20 -11.82 29.26 -28.81
N PRO A 21 -12.76 28.32 -28.96
CA PRO A 21 -13.09 27.39 -27.91
C PRO A 21 -11.85 26.54 -27.58
N GLN A 22 -11.42 26.59 -26.32
CA GLN A 22 -10.38 25.67 -25.87
C GLN A 22 -10.88 24.23 -26.04
N PRO A 23 -10.05 23.33 -26.56
CA PRO A 23 -10.41 21.92 -26.62
C PRO A 23 -10.66 21.42 -25.19
N ALA A 24 -11.86 20.92 -24.94
CA ALA A 24 -12.17 20.25 -23.69
C ALA A 24 -11.13 19.18 -23.43
N ALA A 25 -10.46 19.22 -22.28
CA ALA A 25 -9.52 18.20 -21.86
C ALA A 25 -10.24 16.85 -21.98
N ALA A 26 -9.76 16.02 -22.91
CA ALA A 26 -10.26 14.66 -23.05
C ALA A 26 -10.05 13.99 -21.71
N LYS A 27 -11.16 13.63 -21.02
CA LYS A 27 -11.11 12.68 -19.92
C LYS A 27 -10.47 11.44 -20.49
N THR A 28 -9.23 11.16 -20.10
CA THR A 28 -8.61 9.87 -20.38
C THR A 28 -9.53 8.83 -19.75
N ALA A 29 -10.27 8.13 -20.58
CA ALA A 29 -11.04 6.97 -20.17
C ALA A 29 -10.08 6.07 -19.41
N GLY A 30 -10.35 5.84 -18.11
CA GLY A 30 -9.48 5.02 -17.29
C GLY A 30 -9.29 3.69 -17.99
N GLU A 31 -8.02 3.37 -18.28
CA GLU A 31 -7.65 2.12 -18.95
C GLU A 31 -8.26 0.96 -18.19
N VAL A 32 -9.15 0.21 -18.83
CA VAL A 32 -9.79 -0.96 -18.22
C VAL A 32 -8.68 -2.00 -18.02
N PRO A 33 -8.38 -2.40 -16.76
CA PRO A 33 -7.32 -3.38 -16.53
C PRO A 33 -7.62 -4.68 -17.27
N PRO A 34 -6.60 -5.41 -17.75
CA PRO A 34 -6.78 -6.72 -18.35
C PRO A 34 -7.58 -7.67 -17.43
N ALA A 35 -8.28 -8.65 -18.00
CA ALA A 35 -9.15 -9.58 -17.26
C ALA A 35 -8.39 -10.33 -16.13
N ASP A 36 -7.09 -10.52 -16.27
CA ASP A 36 -6.22 -11.24 -15.32
C ASP A 36 -5.58 -10.34 -14.26
N THR A 37 -5.94 -9.06 -14.19
CA THR A 37 -5.40 -8.13 -13.19
C THR A 37 -5.89 -8.52 -11.80
N LEU A 38 -4.96 -8.70 -10.86
CA LEU A 38 -5.27 -8.85 -9.45
C LEU A 38 -5.38 -7.46 -8.80
N ARG A 39 -6.57 -7.09 -8.35
CA ARG A 39 -6.82 -5.82 -7.65
C ARG A 39 -6.82 -6.03 -6.16
N THR A 40 -6.02 -5.27 -5.44
CA THR A 40 -5.94 -5.40 -3.99
C THR A 40 -6.14 -4.07 -3.28
N VAL A 41 -6.72 -4.16 -2.08
CA VAL A 41 -6.66 -3.10 -1.06
C VAL A 41 -5.50 -3.44 -0.15
N PHE A 42 -4.60 -2.51 0.08
CA PHE A 42 -3.48 -2.67 0.99
C PHE A 42 -3.60 -1.67 2.15
N PHE A 43 -3.92 -2.20 3.32
CA PHE A 43 -3.94 -1.48 4.59
C PHE A 43 -2.67 -1.78 5.37
N THR A 44 -2.09 -0.76 5.98
CA THR A 44 -1.01 -0.86 6.95
C THR A 44 -1.07 0.33 7.90
N ASP A 45 -0.45 0.23 9.06
CA ASP A 45 -0.35 1.34 10.01
C ASP A 45 -1.74 1.96 10.30
N ILE A 46 -2.72 1.10 10.59
CA ILE A 46 -4.10 1.54 10.86
C ILE A 46 -4.29 2.01 12.32
N HIS A 47 -3.48 1.53 13.27
CA HIS A 47 -3.39 1.97 14.66
C HIS A 47 -4.73 2.14 15.37
N VAL A 48 -5.61 1.15 15.27
CA VAL A 48 -6.94 1.19 15.88
C VAL A 48 -6.85 0.94 17.37
N THR A 49 -7.44 1.86 18.15
CA THR A 49 -7.85 1.65 19.53
C THR A 49 -9.36 1.84 19.60
N PRO A 50 -10.12 1.02 20.34
CA PRO A 50 -11.57 1.18 20.46
C PRO A 50 -11.99 2.61 20.80
N GLY A 51 -12.69 3.28 19.87
CA GLY A 51 -13.20 4.64 20.03
C GLY A 51 -12.21 5.77 19.69
N ASN A 52 -11.00 5.47 19.23
CA ASN A 52 -10.11 6.52 18.72
C ASN A 52 -10.53 6.99 17.29
N ALA A 53 -9.89 8.02 16.78
CA ALA A 53 -10.19 8.53 15.43
C ALA A 53 -9.96 7.46 14.36
N GLN A 54 -8.92 6.63 14.48
CA GLN A 54 -8.58 5.58 13.55
C GLN A 54 -9.64 4.45 13.53
N ASP A 55 -10.32 4.17 14.65
CA ASP A 55 -11.47 3.25 14.68
C ASP A 55 -12.57 3.72 13.70
N SER A 56 -12.95 4.98 13.78
CA SER A 56 -13.96 5.57 12.89
C SER A 56 -13.51 5.58 11.43
N LEU A 57 -12.26 5.96 11.16
CA LEU A 57 -11.68 5.95 9.81
C LEU A 57 -11.61 4.54 9.23
N PHE A 58 -11.25 3.55 10.05
CA PHE A 58 -11.14 2.16 9.58
C PHE A 58 -12.51 1.55 9.24
N ARG A 59 -13.57 1.90 9.98
CA ARG A 59 -14.95 1.50 9.62
C ARG A 59 -15.35 2.03 8.24
N ILE A 60 -15.00 3.28 7.91
CA ILE A 60 -15.24 3.86 6.59
C ILE A 60 -14.42 3.11 5.54
N ALA A 61 -13.14 2.85 5.81
CA ALA A 61 -12.25 2.15 4.90
C ALA A 61 -12.72 0.72 4.61
N VAL A 62 -13.22 -0.02 5.62
CA VAL A 62 -13.83 -1.36 5.46
C VAL A 62 -15.08 -1.30 4.56
N ALA A 63 -15.93 -0.29 4.75
CA ALA A 63 -17.11 -0.10 3.90
C ALA A 63 -16.72 0.20 2.45
N GLU A 64 -15.73 1.07 2.21
CA GLU A 64 -15.20 1.35 0.87
C GLU A 64 -14.54 0.13 0.23
N ALA A 65 -13.73 -0.63 0.99
CA ALA A 65 -13.13 -1.87 0.51
C ALA A 65 -14.19 -2.89 0.09
N ASN A 66 -15.27 -3.01 0.86
CA ASN A 66 -16.40 -3.87 0.53
C ASN A 66 -17.15 -3.43 -0.73
N ALA A 67 -17.21 -2.12 -0.99
CA ALA A 67 -17.86 -1.56 -2.19
C ALA A 67 -16.93 -1.55 -3.43
N SER A 68 -15.64 -1.79 -3.26
CA SER A 68 -14.64 -1.78 -4.35
C SER A 68 -14.71 -3.05 -5.20
N ASP A 69 -14.02 -3.04 -6.33
CA ASP A 69 -13.79 -4.19 -7.20
C ASP A 69 -12.52 -5.00 -6.84
N ALA A 70 -11.97 -4.80 -5.63
CA ALA A 70 -10.82 -5.54 -5.16
C ALA A 70 -11.12 -7.03 -5.01
N ASP A 71 -10.15 -7.86 -5.39
CA ASP A 71 -10.19 -9.32 -5.25
C ASP A 71 -9.69 -9.79 -3.88
N LEU A 72 -8.81 -9.01 -3.25
CA LEU A 72 -8.09 -9.37 -2.03
C LEU A 72 -7.82 -8.13 -1.20
N VAL A 73 -7.85 -8.28 0.13
CA VAL A 73 -7.40 -7.25 1.08
C VAL A 73 -6.16 -7.75 1.81
N ILE A 74 -5.13 -6.93 1.85
CA ILE A 74 -3.84 -7.23 2.47
C ILE A 74 -3.62 -6.28 3.65
N PHE A 75 -3.17 -6.81 4.78
CA PHE A 75 -2.82 -6.01 5.95
C PHE A 75 -1.34 -6.15 6.28
N GLY A 76 -0.62 -5.04 6.25
CA GLY A 76 0.84 -4.95 6.42
C GLY A 76 1.30 -4.74 7.86
N GLY A 77 0.46 -4.99 8.87
CA GLY A 77 0.81 -4.83 10.28
C GLY A 77 0.49 -3.44 10.84
N ASP A 78 0.84 -3.23 12.11
CA ASP A 78 0.45 -2.09 12.95
C ASP A 78 -1.06 -1.86 12.88
N LEU A 79 -1.80 -2.96 13.16
CA LEU A 79 -3.26 -2.99 13.17
C LEU A 79 -3.82 -2.18 14.33
N THR A 80 -3.12 -2.24 15.45
CA THR A 80 -3.49 -1.65 16.73
C THR A 80 -2.51 -0.57 17.15
N ASN A 81 -2.91 0.27 18.10
CA ASN A 81 -2.02 1.31 18.59
C ASN A 81 -1.06 0.80 19.69
N MET A 82 -1.49 -0.17 20.50
CA MET A 82 -0.69 -0.67 21.64
C MET A 82 -0.53 -2.20 21.66
N GLY A 83 -1.06 -2.94 20.70
CA GLY A 83 -0.95 -4.39 20.68
C GLY A 83 -1.65 -5.11 21.82
N SER A 84 -2.55 -4.44 22.55
CA SER A 84 -3.29 -5.05 23.64
C SER A 84 -4.28 -6.11 23.15
N ASP A 85 -4.58 -7.09 23.98
CA ASP A 85 -5.54 -8.14 23.64
C ASP A 85 -6.93 -7.58 23.31
N ARG A 86 -7.32 -6.50 23.99
CA ARG A 86 -8.57 -5.78 23.73
C ARG A 86 -8.57 -5.10 22.37
N GLU A 87 -7.49 -4.44 22.00
CA GLU A 87 -7.36 -3.80 20.67
C GLU A 87 -7.33 -4.83 19.56
N LEU A 88 -6.57 -5.92 19.75
CA LEU A 88 -6.52 -7.02 18.78
C LEU A 88 -7.90 -7.65 18.56
N ALA A 89 -8.66 -7.93 19.62
CA ALA A 89 -10.02 -8.46 19.49
C ALA A 89 -10.95 -7.48 18.77
N HIS A 90 -10.83 -6.19 19.06
CA HIS A 90 -11.65 -5.16 18.43
C HIS A 90 -11.35 -5.00 16.94
N VAL A 91 -10.08 -4.84 16.58
CA VAL A 91 -9.68 -4.68 15.17
C VAL A 91 -10.00 -5.93 14.35
N HIS A 92 -9.81 -7.13 14.91
CA HIS A 92 -10.22 -8.38 14.29
C HIS A 92 -11.74 -8.41 14.01
N GLY A 93 -12.56 -7.92 14.94
CA GLY A 93 -14.01 -7.79 14.75
C GLY A 93 -14.37 -6.83 13.62
N LEU A 94 -13.61 -5.74 13.42
CA LEU A 94 -13.79 -4.84 12.28
C LEU A 94 -13.33 -5.49 10.97
N MET A 95 -12.18 -6.14 10.94
CA MET A 95 -11.65 -6.85 9.77
C MET A 95 -12.60 -7.97 9.33
N SER A 96 -13.26 -8.66 10.27
CA SER A 96 -14.24 -9.71 10.00
C SER A 96 -15.51 -9.20 9.29
N GLN A 97 -15.73 -7.89 9.21
CA GLN A 97 -16.81 -7.29 8.41
C GLN A 97 -16.45 -7.17 6.91
N LEU A 98 -15.21 -7.46 6.54
CA LEU A 98 -14.81 -7.53 5.14
C LEU A 98 -15.50 -8.71 4.46
N ARG A 99 -16.08 -8.45 3.31
CA ARG A 99 -16.76 -9.46 2.44
C ARG A 99 -15.81 -10.04 1.39
N LYS A 100 -14.56 -9.62 1.42
CA LYS A 100 -13.48 -10.04 0.53
C LYS A 100 -12.50 -10.91 1.30
N PRO A 101 -11.83 -11.87 0.65
CA PRO A 101 -10.73 -12.58 1.30
C PRO A 101 -9.67 -11.59 1.76
N TRP A 102 -9.08 -11.87 2.90
CA TRP A 102 -8.01 -11.04 3.46
C TRP A 102 -6.98 -11.87 4.23
N PHE A 103 -5.80 -11.33 4.39
CA PHE A 103 -4.76 -11.86 5.28
C PHE A 103 -3.94 -10.72 5.88
N THR A 104 -3.19 -11.02 6.93
CA THR A 104 -2.42 -10.04 7.68
C THR A 104 -1.09 -10.59 8.15
N VAL A 105 -0.15 -9.69 8.46
CA VAL A 105 1.03 -9.96 9.29
C VAL A 105 1.00 -9.02 10.50
N PRO A 106 1.66 -9.36 11.62
CA PRO A 106 1.80 -8.42 12.72
C PRO A 106 2.83 -7.34 12.39
N GLY A 107 2.62 -6.13 12.90
CA GLY A 107 3.62 -5.08 12.95
C GLY A 107 4.35 -5.05 14.30
N ASN A 108 5.19 -4.03 14.50
CA ASN A 108 5.90 -3.88 15.79
C ASN A 108 4.96 -3.53 16.94
N HIS A 109 3.82 -2.90 16.69
CA HIS A 109 2.80 -2.64 17.70
C HIS A 109 2.18 -3.95 18.23
N GLU A 110 1.98 -4.94 17.38
CA GLU A 110 1.46 -6.26 17.79
C GLU A 110 2.51 -7.15 18.44
N THR A 111 3.80 -6.96 18.18
CA THR A 111 4.85 -7.83 18.67
C THR A 111 5.57 -7.28 19.90
N THR A 112 5.96 -6.00 19.88
CA THR A 112 6.76 -5.36 20.93
C THR A 112 6.00 -5.20 22.24
N TRP A 113 4.73 -4.82 22.17
CA TRP A 113 3.91 -4.48 23.36
C TRP A 113 2.79 -5.48 23.63
N SER A 114 2.84 -6.63 22.97
CA SER A 114 1.82 -7.68 23.17
C SER A 114 1.69 -8.09 24.64
N GLU A 115 0.51 -7.95 25.20
CA GLU A 115 0.20 -8.37 26.57
C GLU A 115 0.32 -9.88 26.74
N SER A 116 -0.03 -10.63 25.70
CA SER A 116 -0.08 -12.10 25.69
C SER A 116 1.13 -12.77 25.03
N GLY A 117 2.21 -12.03 24.76
CA GLY A 117 3.36 -12.57 24.01
C GLY A 117 2.97 -13.10 22.64
N CYS A 118 2.14 -12.36 21.91
CA CYS A 118 1.60 -12.67 20.57
C CYS A 118 0.64 -13.86 20.51
N THR A 119 0.25 -14.47 21.64
CA THR A 119 -0.68 -15.62 21.62
C THR A 119 -2.09 -15.21 21.20
N THR A 120 -2.55 -14.02 21.58
CA THR A 120 -3.84 -13.49 21.14
C THR A 120 -3.86 -13.20 19.63
N PHE A 121 -2.78 -12.64 19.07
CA PHE A 121 -2.65 -12.49 17.62
C PHE A 121 -2.80 -13.86 16.93
N ARG A 122 -2.01 -14.84 17.37
CA ARG A 122 -2.07 -16.20 16.80
C ARG A 122 -3.47 -16.82 16.89
N ARG A 123 -4.15 -16.65 18.01
CA ARG A 123 -5.51 -17.19 18.22
C ARG A 123 -6.54 -16.54 17.31
N LEU A 124 -6.47 -15.23 17.11
CA LEU A 124 -7.45 -14.48 16.29
C LEU A 124 -7.20 -14.63 14.80
N PHE A 125 -5.95 -14.57 14.36
CA PHE A 125 -5.60 -14.58 12.95
C PHE A 125 -5.17 -15.96 12.41
N GLY A 126 -5.08 -16.98 13.26
CA GLY A 126 -4.83 -18.36 12.87
C GLY A 126 -3.37 -18.73 12.57
N HIS A 127 -2.43 -17.78 12.73
CA HIS A 127 -1.00 -18.01 12.50
C HIS A 127 -0.13 -17.12 13.42
N ALA A 128 1.12 -17.52 13.61
CA ALA A 128 2.07 -16.81 14.48
C ALA A 128 2.89 -15.73 13.77
N GLY A 129 2.44 -15.28 12.61
CA GLY A 129 3.13 -14.27 11.78
C GLY A 129 3.46 -14.74 10.37
N CYS A 130 3.53 -16.05 10.11
CA CYS A 130 3.76 -16.60 8.78
C CYS A 130 2.44 -17.01 8.11
N VAL A 131 2.18 -16.50 6.92
CA VAL A 131 0.98 -16.78 6.13
C VAL A 131 1.29 -16.82 4.64
N ALA A 132 0.75 -17.81 3.93
CA ALA A 132 0.82 -17.91 2.48
C ALA A 132 -0.57 -17.78 1.87
N THR A 133 -0.74 -16.85 0.94
CA THR A 133 -2.02 -16.60 0.26
C THR A 133 -1.83 -16.55 -1.24
N ARG A 134 -2.74 -17.16 -1.98
CA ARG A 134 -2.71 -17.17 -3.46
C ARG A 134 -3.89 -16.44 -4.05
N ALA A 135 -3.63 -15.63 -5.07
CA ALA A 135 -4.66 -14.96 -5.85
C ALA A 135 -4.17 -14.70 -7.28
N LYS A 136 -4.94 -15.10 -8.27
CA LYS A 136 -4.74 -14.78 -9.71
C LYS A 136 -3.28 -14.84 -10.18
N GLY A 137 -2.59 -15.96 -9.92
CA GLY A 137 -1.20 -16.17 -10.36
C GLY A 137 -0.13 -15.52 -9.48
N TYR A 138 -0.51 -14.97 -8.34
CA TYR A 138 0.41 -14.44 -7.33
C TYR A 138 0.40 -15.31 -6.08
N LEU A 139 1.58 -15.57 -5.54
CA LEU A 139 1.82 -16.16 -4.23
C LEU A 139 2.35 -15.08 -3.29
N PHE A 140 1.56 -14.70 -2.31
CA PHE A 140 1.96 -13.78 -1.25
C PHE A 140 2.51 -14.57 -0.07
N LEU A 141 3.72 -14.25 0.34
CA LEU A 141 4.38 -14.81 1.52
C LEU A 141 4.53 -13.72 2.58
N GLY A 142 3.64 -13.74 3.56
CA GLY A 142 3.67 -12.84 4.71
C GLY A 142 4.45 -13.45 5.87
N TYR A 143 5.27 -12.65 6.55
CA TYR A 143 6.04 -13.06 7.72
C TYR A 143 6.22 -11.91 8.70
N ALA A 144 6.38 -12.27 10.00
CA ALA A 144 6.60 -11.29 11.05
C ALA A 144 8.02 -10.73 10.99
N SER A 145 8.15 -9.43 11.18
CA SER A 145 9.45 -8.74 11.26
C SER A 145 9.86 -8.41 12.71
N GLY A 146 9.04 -8.76 13.69
CA GLY A 146 9.29 -8.36 15.09
C GLY A 146 9.23 -6.83 15.28
N PRO A 147 9.98 -6.27 16.26
CA PRO A 147 10.76 -7.01 17.25
C PRO A 147 9.87 -7.74 18.27
N TYR A 148 10.40 -8.80 18.85
CA TYR A 148 9.67 -9.61 19.86
C TYR A 148 9.95 -9.20 21.32
N MET A 149 10.74 -8.18 21.50
CA MET A 149 11.07 -7.57 22.79
C MET A 149 11.10 -6.05 22.57
N LYS A 150 11.18 -5.27 23.63
CA LYS A 150 11.22 -3.79 23.56
C LYS A 150 12.50 -3.27 22.88
N MET A 151 12.79 -3.78 21.70
CA MET A 151 13.86 -3.35 20.80
C MET A 151 13.26 -2.50 19.68
N ALA A 152 14.04 -1.57 19.12
CA ALA A 152 13.60 -0.73 18.01
C ALA A 152 13.67 -1.48 16.67
N ASP A 153 14.74 -2.27 16.47
CA ASP A 153 15.02 -2.93 15.21
C ASP A 153 14.34 -4.29 15.10
N GLY A 154 13.85 -4.58 13.90
CA GLY A 154 13.25 -5.86 13.57
C GLY A 154 14.30 -6.93 13.26
N MET A 155 13.86 -8.17 13.27
CA MET A 155 14.63 -9.33 12.82
C MET A 155 13.68 -10.40 12.31
N ILE A 156 13.95 -10.95 11.14
CA ILE A 156 13.26 -12.13 10.63
C ILE A 156 13.96 -13.37 11.21
N ARG A 157 13.20 -14.23 11.87
CA ARG A 157 13.79 -15.43 12.49
C ARG A 157 14.21 -16.44 11.41
N GLY A 158 15.28 -17.19 11.66
CA GLY A 158 15.75 -18.20 10.73
C GLY A 158 14.67 -19.28 10.42
N GLU A 159 13.81 -19.61 11.38
CA GLU A 159 12.68 -20.51 11.15
C GLU A 159 11.63 -19.95 10.18
N ASP A 160 11.42 -18.62 10.19
CA ASP A 160 10.51 -17.93 9.26
C ASP A 160 11.11 -17.85 7.86
N LEU A 161 12.43 -17.62 7.74
CA LEU A 161 13.15 -17.71 6.46
C LEU A 161 13.07 -19.13 5.87
N ALA A 162 13.35 -20.15 6.66
CA ALA A 162 13.22 -21.53 6.22
C ALA A 162 11.78 -21.90 5.84
N TRP A 163 10.77 -21.34 6.51
CA TRP A 163 9.37 -21.52 6.12
C TRP A 163 9.10 -20.85 4.76
N LEU A 164 9.60 -19.62 4.56
CA LEU A 164 9.45 -18.86 3.32
C LEU A 164 10.06 -19.64 2.13
N GLU A 165 11.26 -20.18 2.27
CA GLU A 165 11.90 -20.99 1.25
C GLU A 165 11.05 -22.23 0.88
N ARG A 166 10.50 -22.95 1.88
CA ARG A 166 9.60 -24.09 1.63
C ARG A 166 8.33 -23.67 0.90
N GLN A 167 7.72 -22.53 1.24
CA GLN A 167 6.52 -22.07 0.55
C GLN A 167 6.82 -21.63 -0.89
N ALA A 168 7.93 -20.94 -1.09
CA ALA A 168 8.37 -20.54 -2.43
C ALA A 168 8.68 -21.74 -3.33
N ALA A 169 9.33 -22.79 -2.79
CA ALA A 169 9.56 -24.04 -3.51
C ALA A 169 8.27 -24.76 -3.91
N ALA A 170 7.16 -24.49 -3.22
CA ALA A 170 5.83 -25.00 -3.54
C ALA A 170 5.02 -24.07 -4.47
N ALA A 171 5.65 -23.03 -5.05
CA ALA A 171 5.01 -22.17 -6.03
C ALA A 171 4.67 -22.95 -7.30
N ARG A 172 3.53 -22.63 -7.89
CA ARG A 172 3.09 -23.25 -9.14
C ARG A 172 3.85 -22.66 -10.34
N PRO A 173 4.00 -23.39 -11.43
CA PRO A 173 4.60 -22.84 -12.64
C PRO A 173 3.92 -21.53 -13.07
N GLY A 174 4.71 -20.45 -13.22
CA GLY A 174 4.22 -19.15 -13.61
C GLY A 174 3.65 -18.29 -12.47
N GLU A 175 3.54 -18.81 -11.23
CA GLU A 175 3.20 -17.96 -10.07
C GLU A 175 4.32 -16.96 -9.78
N ARG A 176 3.96 -15.73 -9.49
CA ARG A 176 4.87 -14.67 -9.05
C ARG A 176 4.85 -14.58 -7.54
N ILE A 177 6.02 -14.44 -6.95
CA ILE A 177 6.16 -14.41 -5.50
C ILE A 177 6.33 -12.97 -5.04
N VAL A 178 5.45 -12.55 -4.14
CA VAL A 178 5.49 -11.25 -3.47
C VAL A 178 5.65 -11.48 -1.97
N SER A 179 6.67 -10.87 -1.37
CA SER A 179 6.84 -10.89 0.08
C SER A 179 6.05 -9.79 0.77
N LEU A 180 5.69 -10.00 2.02
CA LEU A 180 5.06 -9.01 2.89
C LEU A 180 5.65 -9.12 4.29
N CYS A 181 6.23 -8.04 4.79
CA CYS A 181 6.54 -7.87 6.21
C CYS A 181 6.30 -6.41 6.61
N HIS A 182 6.16 -6.16 7.91
CA HIS A 182 5.84 -4.80 8.34
C HIS A 182 7.03 -3.85 8.15
N TYR A 183 8.24 -4.23 8.57
CA TYR A 183 9.44 -3.43 8.39
C TYR A 183 9.95 -3.47 6.93
N PRO A 184 10.48 -2.35 6.41
CA PRO A 184 11.18 -2.35 5.13
C PRO A 184 12.49 -3.17 5.19
N LEU A 185 12.93 -3.69 4.06
CA LEU A 185 14.19 -4.44 3.95
C LEU A 185 15.40 -3.47 3.93
N ASN A 186 15.60 -2.75 5.01
CA ASN A 186 16.66 -1.75 5.16
C ASN A 186 17.32 -1.84 6.54
N GLY A 187 17.95 -0.75 7.01
CA GLY A 187 18.63 -0.69 8.31
C GLY A 187 17.76 -0.95 9.53
N ASP A 188 16.44 -0.92 9.40
CA ASP A 188 15.51 -1.25 10.49
C ASP A 188 15.36 -2.77 10.73
N LEU A 189 15.92 -3.60 9.82
CA LEU A 189 16.08 -5.05 10.01
C LEU A 189 17.53 -5.39 10.25
N THR A 190 17.84 -5.99 11.40
CA THR A 190 19.20 -6.34 11.80
C THR A 190 19.84 -7.37 10.86
N ASN A 191 19.07 -8.32 10.33
CA ASN A 191 19.52 -9.34 9.38
C ASN A 191 19.04 -9.09 7.95
N ARG A 192 18.85 -7.83 7.55
CA ARG A 192 18.33 -7.44 6.23
C ARG A 192 19.06 -8.10 5.04
N GLN A 193 20.38 -8.27 5.15
CA GLN A 193 21.17 -8.85 4.05
C GLN A 193 20.79 -10.31 3.82
N GLU A 194 20.79 -11.13 4.88
CA GLU A 194 20.34 -12.52 4.84
C GLU A 194 18.92 -12.64 4.27
N VAL A 195 18.01 -11.78 4.75
CA VAL A 195 16.62 -11.74 4.26
C VAL A 195 16.56 -11.42 2.78
N THR A 196 17.26 -10.39 2.33
CA THR A 196 17.24 -9.96 0.92
C THR A 196 17.83 -11.04 0.01
N GLU A 197 18.95 -11.67 0.41
CA GLU A 197 19.58 -12.78 -0.32
C GLU A 197 18.61 -13.99 -0.41
N THR A 198 17.95 -14.34 0.68
CA THR A 198 16.96 -15.42 0.70
C THR A 198 15.79 -15.10 -0.24
N LEU A 199 15.22 -13.92 -0.16
CA LEU A 199 14.10 -13.50 -1.02
C LEU A 199 14.47 -13.54 -2.51
N LYS A 200 15.66 -13.07 -2.86
CA LYS A 200 16.18 -13.14 -4.23
C LYS A 200 16.37 -14.59 -4.70
N SER A 201 16.95 -15.45 -3.87
CA SER A 201 17.19 -16.86 -4.21
C SER A 201 15.92 -17.63 -4.52
N VAL A 202 14.79 -17.24 -3.94
CA VAL A 202 13.47 -17.86 -4.17
C VAL A 202 12.60 -17.12 -5.19
N GLY A 203 13.15 -16.09 -5.87
CA GLY A 203 12.48 -15.41 -6.98
C GLY A 203 11.44 -14.36 -6.55
N VAL A 204 11.56 -13.78 -5.36
CA VAL A 204 10.73 -12.65 -4.94
C VAL A 204 11.11 -11.40 -5.73
N THR A 205 10.14 -10.77 -6.39
CA THR A 205 10.35 -9.56 -7.22
C THR A 205 9.82 -8.28 -6.57
N ALA A 206 8.92 -8.42 -5.60
CA ALA A 206 8.38 -7.29 -4.85
C ALA A 206 8.21 -7.63 -3.36
N SER A 207 8.43 -6.63 -2.51
CA SER A 207 8.20 -6.68 -1.07
C SER A 207 7.27 -5.57 -0.64
N LEU A 208 6.11 -5.94 -0.08
CA LEU A 208 5.16 -5.00 0.51
C LEU A 208 5.57 -4.71 1.95
N TYR A 209 5.46 -3.46 2.37
CA TYR A 209 5.83 -3.05 3.74
C TYR A 209 5.02 -1.84 4.23
N GLY A 210 5.07 -1.57 5.54
CA GLY A 210 4.48 -0.41 6.21
C GLY A 210 5.51 0.42 6.97
N HIS A 211 5.26 0.66 8.25
CA HIS A 211 6.16 1.24 9.26
C HIS A 211 6.48 2.74 9.08
N TYR A 212 6.76 3.21 7.88
CA TYR A 212 7.14 4.61 7.66
C TYR A 212 5.97 5.57 7.44
N HIS A 213 4.75 5.05 7.36
CA HIS A 213 3.54 5.84 7.12
C HIS A 213 3.59 6.67 5.83
N GLN A 214 4.46 6.31 4.87
CA GLN A 214 4.70 7.07 3.64
C GLN A 214 4.69 6.19 2.42
N LEU A 215 4.08 6.69 1.35
CA LEU A 215 4.15 6.05 0.03
C LEU A 215 5.48 6.43 -0.66
N GLN A 216 6.59 5.86 -0.20
CA GLN A 216 7.92 6.05 -0.77
C GLN A 216 8.49 4.72 -1.26
N LEU A 217 8.48 4.53 -2.56
CA LEU A 217 9.05 3.34 -3.20
C LEU A 217 10.56 3.23 -2.95
N ARG A 218 11.05 2.01 -2.85
CA ARG A 218 12.47 1.69 -2.67
C ARG A 218 12.89 0.55 -3.58
N ASN A 219 14.17 0.51 -3.92
CA ASN A 219 14.80 -0.67 -4.48
C ASN A 219 15.62 -1.34 -3.37
N PHE A 220 15.25 -2.57 -3.03
CA PHE A 220 15.95 -3.38 -2.05
C PHE A 220 16.84 -4.39 -2.78
N ASP A 221 17.92 -3.89 -3.37
CA ASP A 221 18.91 -4.71 -4.09
C ASP A 221 18.27 -5.60 -5.18
N GLY A 222 17.44 -5.00 -6.03
CA GLY A 222 16.73 -5.67 -7.10
C GLY A 222 15.30 -6.13 -6.75
N ILE A 223 14.87 -6.02 -5.48
CA ILE A 223 13.48 -6.26 -5.07
C ILE A 223 12.73 -4.93 -4.99
N ALA A 224 11.60 -4.83 -5.68
CA ALA A 224 10.76 -3.63 -5.62
C ALA A 224 10.11 -3.48 -4.23
N GLY A 225 10.52 -2.50 -3.46
CA GLY A 225 9.92 -2.16 -2.18
C GLY A 225 8.69 -1.27 -2.35
N ILE A 226 7.51 -1.81 -2.07
CA ILE A 226 6.21 -1.14 -2.24
C ILE A 226 5.59 -0.88 -0.88
N PRO A 227 5.60 0.36 -0.38
CA PRO A 227 4.98 0.69 0.91
C PRO A 227 3.47 0.85 0.78
N GLY A 228 2.78 0.61 1.89
CA GLY A 228 1.46 1.17 2.13
C GLY A 228 1.56 2.54 2.81
N ARG A 229 0.53 3.36 2.63
CA ARG A 229 0.36 4.57 3.43
C ARG A 229 -0.40 4.26 4.72
N ALA A 230 -0.12 4.99 5.79
CA ALA A 230 -0.89 4.90 7.02
C ALA A 230 -2.34 5.38 6.81
N LEU A 231 -3.29 4.76 7.50
CA LEU A 231 -4.72 5.09 7.39
C LEU A 231 -5.02 6.56 7.74
N ALA A 232 -4.42 7.08 8.80
CA ALA A 232 -4.62 8.46 9.21
C ALA A 232 -3.94 9.48 8.28
N GLY A 233 -3.02 9.03 7.44
CA GLY A 233 -2.12 9.89 6.67
C GLY A 233 -1.04 10.52 7.55
N LYS A 234 -0.08 11.19 6.91
CA LYS A 234 0.86 12.08 7.59
C LYS A 234 0.22 13.44 7.86
N ARG A 235 0.90 14.25 8.66
CA ARG A 235 0.46 15.61 8.98
C ARG A 235 0.15 16.40 7.70
N GLY A 236 -1.13 16.77 7.52
CA GLY A 236 -1.62 17.50 6.36
C GLY A 236 -2.13 16.63 5.20
N GLU A 237 -2.00 15.31 5.26
CA GLU A 237 -2.58 14.39 4.29
C GLU A 237 -4.00 13.96 4.70
N ALA A 238 -4.88 13.77 3.72
CA ALA A 238 -6.19 13.18 3.98
C ALA A 238 -6.05 11.72 4.42
N PRO A 239 -6.89 11.22 5.35
CA PRO A 239 -6.95 9.80 5.66
C PRO A 239 -7.21 8.95 4.41
N GLY A 240 -6.63 7.75 4.35
CA GLY A 240 -6.79 6.88 3.18
C GLY A 240 -5.97 5.60 3.25
N TYR A 241 -5.89 4.90 2.13
CA TYR A 241 -5.19 3.63 2.00
C TYR A 241 -4.58 3.48 0.60
N THR A 242 -3.86 2.39 0.38
CA THR A 242 -3.21 2.09 -0.89
C THR A 242 -4.02 1.05 -1.66
N LEU A 243 -4.12 1.22 -2.97
CA LEU A 243 -4.63 0.22 -3.90
C LEU A 243 -3.46 -0.26 -4.77
N LEU A 244 -3.36 -1.57 -4.96
CA LEU A 244 -2.35 -2.19 -5.82
C LEU A 244 -3.05 -2.99 -6.90
N ASP A 245 -2.79 -2.66 -8.16
CA ASP A 245 -3.23 -3.44 -9.30
C ASP A 245 -2.02 -4.20 -9.84
N PHE A 246 -2.00 -5.50 -9.67
CA PHE A 246 -0.94 -6.39 -10.15
C PHE A 246 -1.25 -6.87 -11.55
N PHE A 247 -0.38 -6.57 -12.49
CA PHE A 247 -0.37 -7.03 -13.87
C PHE A 247 0.67 -8.14 -14.06
N ALA A 248 0.78 -8.67 -15.26
CA ALA A 248 1.73 -9.73 -15.57
C ALA A 248 3.20 -9.39 -15.21
N ASP A 249 3.64 -8.14 -15.35
CA ASP A 249 5.04 -7.72 -15.17
C ASP A 249 5.20 -6.39 -14.44
N SER A 250 4.12 -5.87 -13.87
CA SER A 250 4.13 -4.56 -13.21
C SER A 250 3.07 -4.46 -12.11
N VAL A 251 3.24 -3.49 -11.23
CA VAL A 251 2.25 -3.11 -10.22
C VAL A 251 1.94 -1.63 -10.35
N ARG A 252 0.66 -1.31 -10.53
CA ARG A 252 0.17 0.06 -10.43
C ARG A 252 -0.20 0.36 -8.99
N ILE A 253 0.34 1.46 -8.47
CA ILE A 253 0.14 1.89 -7.09
C ILE A 253 -0.72 3.14 -7.09
N ARG A 254 -1.89 3.02 -6.46
CA ARG A 254 -2.86 4.11 -6.36
C ARG A 254 -3.07 4.49 -4.90
N GLU A 255 -3.05 5.76 -4.63
CA GLU A 255 -3.45 6.31 -3.33
C GLU A 255 -4.96 6.55 -3.32
N LYS A 256 -5.65 6.05 -2.29
CA LYS A 256 -7.10 6.18 -2.14
C LYS A 256 -7.43 6.97 -0.88
N PRO A 257 -7.60 8.30 -0.95
CA PRO A 257 -8.15 9.07 0.15
C PRO A 257 -9.60 8.64 0.43
N LEU A 258 -10.00 8.60 1.69
CA LEU A 258 -11.37 8.25 2.08
C LEU A 258 -12.38 9.24 1.48
N GLY A 259 -13.48 8.73 0.93
CA GLY A 259 -14.52 9.53 0.28
C GLY A 259 -14.14 10.14 -1.08
N MET A 260 -12.92 9.93 -1.58
CA MET A 260 -12.42 10.53 -2.82
C MET A 260 -12.03 9.45 -3.85
N PRO A 261 -11.97 9.76 -5.14
CA PRO A 261 -11.46 8.83 -6.14
C PRO A 261 -9.97 8.53 -5.93
N PRO A 262 -9.49 7.33 -6.31
CA PRO A 262 -8.08 6.99 -6.21
C PRO A 262 -7.24 7.77 -7.22
N VAL A 263 -5.99 8.05 -6.84
CA VAL A 263 -4.99 8.72 -7.69
C VAL A 263 -3.83 7.77 -7.93
N THR A 264 -3.47 7.50 -9.19
CA THR A 264 -2.28 6.72 -9.52
C THR A 264 -1.03 7.55 -9.19
N ARG A 265 -0.12 6.96 -8.41
CA ARG A 265 1.14 7.58 -8.00
C ARG A 265 2.32 6.99 -8.75
N TYR A 266 2.33 5.67 -8.92
CA TYR A 266 3.46 4.96 -9.51
C TYR A 266 3.00 3.75 -10.32
N THR A 267 3.84 3.35 -11.27
CA THR A 267 3.84 2.01 -11.84
C THR A 267 5.25 1.45 -11.67
N VAL A 268 5.36 0.26 -11.11
CA VAL A 268 6.63 -0.43 -10.86
C VAL A 268 6.72 -1.63 -11.77
N CYS A 269 7.79 -1.71 -12.55
CA CYS A 269 8.10 -2.88 -13.36
C CYS A 269 8.72 -3.96 -12.45
N LEU A 270 8.16 -5.17 -12.48
CA LEU A 270 8.61 -6.32 -11.67
C LEU A 270 9.61 -7.18 -12.47
N LYS A 271 10.76 -6.61 -12.83
CA LYS A 271 11.88 -7.31 -13.47
C LYS A 271 13.05 -7.33 -12.51
N ASP A 272 14.12 -8.04 -12.88
CA ASP A 272 15.35 -8.21 -12.08
C ASP A 272 16.01 -6.89 -11.63
N ASP A 273 15.69 -5.78 -12.29
CA ASP A 273 16.02 -4.42 -11.87
C ASP A 273 14.74 -3.56 -11.95
N PRO A 274 14.02 -3.41 -10.83
CA PRO A 274 12.75 -2.73 -10.81
C PRO A 274 12.89 -1.26 -11.19
N GLN A 275 12.28 -0.89 -12.30
CA GLN A 275 12.19 0.51 -12.72
C GLN A 275 10.93 1.15 -12.16
N ILE A 276 11.12 2.23 -11.41
CA ILE A 276 10.04 3.03 -10.86
C ILE A 276 9.67 4.10 -11.88
N LEU A 277 8.52 3.94 -12.51
CA LEU A 277 7.96 4.95 -13.39
C LEU A 277 7.01 5.82 -12.56
N ALA A 278 7.50 6.99 -12.11
CA ALA A 278 6.63 8.01 -11.57
C ALA A 278 5.77 8.58 -12.70
N LEU A 279 4.45 8.50 -12.56
CA LEU A 279 3.56 9.21 -13.47
C LEU A 279 3.55 10.69 -13.08
N PRO A 280 3.60 11.63 -14.03
CA PRO A 280 3.45 13.04 -13.73
C PRO A 280 2.10 13.28 -13.05
N CYS A 281 2.11 14.12 -12.04
CA CYS A 281 0.93 14.59 -11.30
C CYS A 281 -0.08 15.28 -12.22
#